data_b986c7dc336cf00c91bc9ddbf8f8952e
#
_entry.id   b986c7dc336cf00c91bc9ddbf8f8952e
#
_cell.length_a   1.000
_cell.length_b   1.000
_cell.length_c   1.000
_cell.angle_alpha   90.00
_cell.angle_beta   90.00
_cell.angle_gamma   90.00
#
_symmetry.space_group_name_H-M   'P 1'
#
loop_
_entity.id
_entity.type
_entity.pdbx_description
1 polymer ?
#
loop_
_entity_poly.entity_id
_entity_poly.type
_entity_poly.pdbx_seq_one_letter_code
_entity_poly.pdbx_strand_id
1 'polypeptide(L)'
;MRILCRYCVFDVDRKLLVLRPYQIAATEKILQKIAMSYHHKLYGCRAQSGGYIWHTTGSGKTLTSFKVAQLASGFKEIYKVLFVVDRKDLDYQSIKEYDRFQKGAVDSTKNTKVLSQKLHNDESRIIVTTIQKLARFVQQHKDDKSAVFDKHIVIIFDECHRSQFGEMHGLIKKHFKKYYLFGFTGTPIFAQNANGIETTQSVFGEQLHTYSIIHAIRDKNVLPFRVAYISTIKQKEDMEDKKVYAINKDELLLSNERIQKIVSYIL
;
A
#
# COMPACT_ATOMS: atom_id res chain seq x y z
N MET A 1 -15.46 16.52 21.44
CA MET A 1 -14.03 16.53 21.83
C MET A 1 -13.32 15.18 21.65
N ARG A 2 -13.88 14.00 22.03
CA ARG A 2 -13.24 12.68 21.83
C ARG A 2 -12.84 12.36 20.39
N ILE A 3 -13.64 12.73 19.36
CA ILE A 3 -13.37 12.44 17.97
C ILE A 3 -12.12 13.18 17.48
N LEU A 4 -11.98 14.47 17.77
CA LEU A 4 -10.83 15.26 17.35
C LEU A 4 -9.52 14.70 17.92
N CYS A 5 -9.47 14.42 19.23
CA CYS A 5 -8.27 13.88 19.86
C CYS A 5 -7.89 12.49 19.33
N ARG A 6 -8.87 11.65 19.00
CA ARG A 6 -8.62 10.28 18.49
C ARG A 6 -8.01 10.27 17.11
N TYR A 7 -8.37 11.21 16.21
CA TYR A 7 -7.97 11.21 14.80
C TYR A 7 -6.99 12.33 14.45
N CYS A 8 -6.28 12.83 15.45
CA CYS A 8 -5.17 13.76 15.27
C CYS A 8 -3.83 13.03 15.41
N VAL A 9 -2.83 13.55 14.73
CA VAL A 9 -1.44 13.14 14.84
C VAL A 9 -0.60 14.40 15.05
N PHE A 10 0.27 14.39 16.05
CA PHE A 10 1.31 15.39 16.17
C PHE A 10 2.57 14.85 15.48
N ASP A 11 3.13 15.64 14.61
CA ASP A 11 4.42 15.32 14.03
C ASP A 11 5.57 15.72 15.00
N VAL A 12 6.81 15.37 14.64
CA VAL A 12 8.01 15.70 15.45
C VAL A 12 8.21 17.21 15.58
N ASP A 13 7.71 18.02 14.65
CA ASP A 13 7.74 19.48 14.69
C ASP A 13 6.56 20.07 15.50
N ARG A 14 5.80 19.23 16.20
CA ARG A 14 4.59 19.57 16.99
C ARG A 14 3.46 20.16 16.13
N LYS A 15 3.43 19.92 14.83
CA LYS A 15 2.31 20.30 13.97
C LYS A 15 1.16 19.32 14.16
N LEU A 16 -0.03 19.85 14.35
CA LEU A 16 -1.23 19.05 14.46
C LEU A 16 -1.76 18.71 13.07
N LEU A 17 -1.83 17.43 12.77
CA LEU A 17 -2.42 16.87 11.57
C LEU A 17 -3.76 16.22 11.96
N VAL A 18 -4.84 16.64 11.31
CA VAL A 18 -6.18 16.09 11.53
C VAL A 18 -6.58 15.23 10.34
N LEU A 19 -7.01 14.00 10.60
CA LEU A 19 -7.49 13.12 9.56
C LEU A 19 -8.77 13.69 8.90
N ARG A 20 -8.84 13.60 7.58
CA ARG A 20 -10.03 13.94 6.82
C ARG A 20 -11.11 12.86 7.00
N PRO A 21 -12.40 13.16 6.76
CA PRO A 21 -13.49 12.20 6.99
C PRO A 21 -13.30 10.84 6.33
N TYR A 22 -12.83 10.78 5.08
CA TYR A 22 -12.57 9.53 4.38
C TYR A 22 -11.41 8.72 5.00
N GLN A 23 -10.40 9.41 5.56
CA GLN A 23 -9.30 8.77 6.28
C GLN A 23 -9.78 8.17 7.61
N ILE A 24 -10.67 8.88 8.31
CA ILE A 24 -11.32 8.39 9.53
C ILE A 24 -12.13 7.14 9.21
N ALA A 25 -12.97 7.19 8.17
CA ALA A 25 -13.78 6.05 7.75
C ALA A 25 -12.93 4.82 7.41
N ALA A 26 -11.84 5.01 6.66
CA ALA A 26 -10.90 3.94 6.34
C ALA A 26 -10.23 3.36 7.60
N THR A 27 -9.80 4.24 8.52
CA THR A 27 -9.19 3.83 9.80
C THR A 27 -10.15 2.99 10.63
N GLU A 28 -11.39 3.44 10.83
CA GLU A 28 -12.38 2.72 11.63
C GLU A 28 -12.74 1.36 11.02
N LYS A 29 -12.86 1.26 9.70
CA LYS A 29 -13.12 -0.03 9.05
C LYS A 29 -12.01 -1.05 9.29
N ILE A 30 -10.75 -0.62 9.27
CA ILE A 30 -9.62 -1.50 9.60
C ILE A 30 -9.68 -1.93 11.07
N LEU A 31 -9.88 -0.98 11.99
CA LEU A 31 -9.94 -1.29 13.43
C LEU A 31 -11.11 -2.22 13.77
N GLN A 32 -12.28 -2.01 13.17
CA GLN A 32 -13.43 -2.90 13.30
C GLN A 32 -13.12 -4.30 12.76
N LYS A 33 -12.43 -4.39 11.60
CA LYS A 33 -12.02 -5.67 11.00
C LYS A 33 -11.07 -6.43 11.93
N ILE A 34 -10.09 -5.76 12.54
CA ILE A 34 -9.20 -6.37 13.55
C ILE A 34 -10.00 -6.90 14.74
N ALA A 35 -10.86 -6.06 15.32
CA ALA A 35 -11.66 -6.43 16.49
C ALA A 35 -12.59 -7.62 16.20
N MET A 36 -13.32 -7.58 15.08
CA MET A 36 -14.21 -8.68 14.67
C MET A 36 -13.43 -9.98 14.44
N SER A 37 -12.29 -9.90 13.72
CA SER A 37 -11.46 -11.08 13.45
C SER A 37 -10.87 -11.67 14.73
N TYR A 38 -10.52 -10.84 15.69
CA TYR A 38 -10.05 -11.31 17.00
C TYR A 38 -11.15 -12.04 17.75
N HIS A 39 -12.34 -11.42 17.89
CA HIS A 39 -13.47 -12.01 18.62
C HIS A 39 -13.92 -13.34 18.04
N HIS A 40 -13.93 -13.46 16.71
CA HIS A 40 -14.35 -14.68 16.03
C HIS A 40 -13.19 -15.69 15.77
N LYS A 41 -11.99 -15.40 16.25
CA LYS A 41 -10.77 -16.22 16.07
C LYS A 41 -10.45 -16.48 14.58
N LEU A 42 -10.72 -15.51 13.71
CA LEU A 42 -10.53 -15.60 12.26
C LEU A 42 -9.17 -15.07 11.77
N TYR A 43 -8.26 -14.82 12.69
CA TYR A 43 -6.91 -14.34 12.39
C TYR A 43 -6.13 -15.37 11.55
N GLY A 44 -5.20 -14.88 10.73
CA GLY A 44 -4.44 -15.71 9.79
C GLY A 44 -5.20 -16.11 8.52
N CYS A 45 -6.48 -15.74 8.40
CA CYS A 45 -7.28 -15.98 7.21
C CYS A 45 -7.41 -14.70 6.38
N ARG A 46 -6.90 -14.71 5.13
CA ARG A 46 -6.87 -13.54 4.25
C ARG A 46 -8.22 -12.84 4.10
N ALA A 47 -9.26 -13.62 3.81
CA ALA A 47 -10.59 -13.09 3.55
C ALA A 47 -11.25 -12.49 4.79
N GLN A 48 -10.90 -12.98 5.96
CA GLN A 48 -11.60 -12.68 7.21
C GLN A 48 -10.83 -11.76 8.15
N SER A 49 -9.49 -11.82 8.14
CA SER A 49 -8.63 -10.99 9.00
C SER A 49 -7.85 -9.91 8.26
N GLY A 50 -8.22 -9.63 7.01
CA GLY A 50 -7.54 -8.67 6.17
C GLY A 50 -8.47 -7.79 5.35
N GLY A 51 -7.85 -6.96 4.53
CA GLY A 51 -8.54 -6.12 3.57
C GLY A 51 -7.61 -5.08 2.95
N TYR A 52 -8.11 -4.31 1.98
CA TYR A 52 -7.33 -3.24 1.42
C TYR A 52 -8.10 -1.92 1.32
N ILE A 53 -7.33 -0.85 1.31
CA ILE A 53 -7.79 0.53 1.16
C ILE A 53 -7.35 1.03 -0.21
N TRP A 54 -8.32 1.41 -1.03
CA TRP A 54 -8.08 2.04 -2.31
C TRP A 54 -8.17 3.56 -2.18
N HIS A 55 -7.03 4.20 -1.95
CA HIS A 55 -6.92 5.65 -1.88
C HIS A 55 -5.96 6.15 -2.94
N THR A 56 -6.39 7.15 -3.73
CA THR A 56 -5.57 7.73 -4.80
C THR A 56 -4.26 8.33 -4.27
N THR A 57 -3.29 8.52 -5.15
CA THR A 57 -2.05 9.24 -4.82
C THR A 57 -2.38 10.66 -4.33
N GLY A 58 -1.62 11.16 -3.36
CA GLY A 58 -1.87 12.47 -2.74
C GLY A 58 -3.01 12.51 -1.72
N SER A 59 -3.71 11.40 -1.47
CA SER A 59 -4.80 11.33 -0.48
C SER A 59 -4.33 11.21 0.98
N GLY A 60 -3.02 11.17 1.24
CA GLY A 60 -2.46 11.01 2.58
C GLY A 60 -2.56 9.56 3.10
N LYS A 61 -2.31 8.56 2.24
CA LYS A 61 -2.26 7.14 2.63
C LYS A 61 -1.32 6.89 3.80
N THR A 62 -0.13 7.49 3.77
CA THR A 62 0.88 7.34 4.83
C THR A 62 0.38 7.82 6.18
N LEU A 63 -0.28 8.98 6.24
CA LEU A 63 -0.89 9.49 7.48
C LEU A 63 -2.02 8.57 7.97
N THR A 64 -2.86 8.09 7.05
CA THR A 64 -3.96 7.17 7.38
C THR A 64 -3.42 5.86 7.95
N SER A 65 -2.45 5.23 7.28
CA SER A 65 -1.85 3.97 7.70
C SER A 65 -1.07 4.10 9.02
N PHE A 66 -0.38 5.23 9.23
CA PHE A 66 0.24 5.54 10.51
C PHE A 66 -0.79 5.63 11.64
N LYS A 67 -1.92 6.33 11.41
CA LYS A 67 -2.97 6.44 12.41
C LYS A 67 -3.62 5.10 12.72
N VAL A 68 -3.82 4.26 11.71
CA VAL A 68 -4.25 2.86 11.91
C VAL A 68 -3.25 2.12 12.80
N ALA A 69 -1.95 2.22 12.49
CA ALA A 69 -0.90 1.57 13.28
C ALA A 69 -0.91 2.04 14.74
N GLN A 70 -1.03 3.36 14.95
CA GLN A 70 -1.08 3.95 16.29
C GLN A 70 -2.30 3.48 17.10
N LEU A 71 -3.49 3.44 16.48
CA LEU A 71 -4.70 3.00 17.18
C LEU A 71 -4.73 1.49 17.38
N ALA A 72 -4.29 0.71 16.40
CA ALA A 72 -4.19 -0.75 16.50
C ALA A 72 -3.16 -1.19 17.56
N SER A 73 -2.04 -0.48 17.69
CA SER A 73 -1.07 -0.75 18.74
C SER A 73 -1.61 -0.49 20.14
N GLY A 74 -2.71 0.26 20.27
CA GLY A 74 -3.43 0.47 21.54
C GLY A 74 -4.30 -0.71 21.98
N PHE A 75 -4.58 -1.68 21.11
CA PHE A 75 -5.31 -2.88 21.50
C PHE A 75 -4.43 -3.79 22.37
N LYS A 76 -4.98 -4.29 23.48
CA LYS A 76 -4.24 -5.14 24.43
C LYS A 76 -3.78 -6.44 23.78
N GLU A 77 -4.59 -6.95 22.86
CA GLU A 77 -4.39 -8.21 22.16
C GLU A 77 -3.30 -8.14 21.10
N ILE A 78 -3.05 -6.98 20.52
CA ILE A 78 -2.07 -6.80 19.46
C ILE A 78 -0.68 -6.64 20.07
N TYR A 79 0.22 -7.54 19.71
CA TYR A 79 1.61 -7.50 20.18
C TYR A 79 2.43 -6.44 19.43
N LYS A 80 2.42 -6.48 18.09
CA LYS A 80 3.15 -5.53 17.24
C LYS A 80 2.31 -5.12 16.03
N VAL A 81 2.61 -3.93 15.53
CA VAL A 81 2.14 -3.45 14.23
C VAL A 81 3.36 -3.26 13.33
N LEU A 82 3.41 -3.99 12.22
CA LEU A 82 4.46 -3.93 11.22
C LEU A 82 3.97 -3.10 10.03
N PHE A 83 4.64 -1.99 9.77
CA PHE A 83 4.45 -1.25 8.53
C PHE A 83 5.52 -1.67 7.54
N VAL A 84 5.10 -2.28 6.44
CA VAL A 84 5.99 -2.92 5.47
C VAL A 84 5.96 -2.14 4.18
N VAL A 85 7.14 -1.69 3.75
CA VAL A 85 7.37 -1.01 2.48
C VAL A 85 8.15 -1.92 1.52
N ASP A 86 7.94 -1.74 0.19
CA ASP A 86 8.52 -2.66 -0.80
C ASP A 86 10.02 -2.43 -1.01
N ARG A 87 10.44 -1.22 -1.37
CA ARG A 87 11.84 -0.91 -1.73
C ARG A 87 12.38 0.30 -1.01
N LYS A 88 13.71 0.25 -0.75
CA LYS A 88 14.44 1.33 -0.06
C LYS A 88 14.41 2.67 -0.78
N ASP A 89 14.41 2.69 -2.11
CA ASP A 89 14.66 3.90 -2.88
C ASP A 89 13.40 4.69 -3.24
N LEU A 90 12.25 4.01 -3.39
CA LEU A 90 10.97 4.64 -3.71
C LEU A 90 10.14 4.98 -2.47
N ASP A 91 10.39 4.27 -1.38
CA ASP A 91 9.63 4.43 -0.13
C ASP A 91 10.37 5.29 0.91
N TYR A 92 11.49 5.93 0.52
CA TYR A 92 12.21 6.85 1.39
C TYR A 92 11.31 7.99 1.89
N GLN A 93 10.33 8.40 1.08
CA GLN A 93 9.36 9.40 1.47
C GLN A 93 8.38 8.86 2.53
N SER A 94 7.80 7.67 2.33
CA SER A 94 6.94 7.02 3.32
C SER A 94 7.69 6.73 4.62
N ILE A 95 8.93 6.28 4.52
CA ILE A 95 9.81 6.04 5.66
C ILE A 95 10.07 7.35 6.43
N LYS A 96 10.43 8.44 5.73
CA LYS A 96 10.62 9.76 6.34
C LYS A 96 9.35 10.31 6.99
N GLU A 97 8.20 10.13 6.34
CA GLU A 97 6.92 10.55 6.90
C GLU A 97 6.59 9.78 8.17
N TYR A 98 6.84 8.45 8.20
CA TYR A 98 6.66 7.67 9.43
C TYR A 98 7.59 8.10 10.55
N ASP A 99 8.87 8.34 10.25
CA ASP A 99 9.83 8.84 11.24
C ASP A 99 9.48 10.25 11.74
N ARG A 100 8.85 11.06 10.85
CA ARG A 100 8.27 12.35 11.21
C ARG A 100 7.07 12.23 12.16
N PHE A 101 6.26 11.17 12.05
CA PHE A 101 5.14 10.95 12.96
C PHE A 101 5.58 10.27 14.27
N GLN A 102 6.57 9.41 14.22
CA GLN A 102 7.10 8.72 15.39
C GLN A 102 8.61 8.47 15.23
N LYS A 103 9.39 9.30 15.89
CA LYS A 103 10.86 9.21 15.88
C LYS A 103 11.33 7.84 16.38
N GLY A 104 12.20 7.18 15.60
CA GLY A 104 12.76 5.88 15.95
C GLY A 104 11.87 4.66 15.65
N ALA A 105 10.67 4.85 15.06
CA ALA A 105 9.85 3.74 14.58
C ALA A 105 10.51 3.03 13.39
N VAL A 106 11.28 3.78 12.59
CA VAL A 106 11.91 3.28 11.39
C VAL A 106 13.16 2.47 11.72
N ASP A 107 13.25 1.26 11.19
CA ASP A 107 14.49 0.49 11.18
C ASP A 107 15.34 0.92 9.97
N SER A 108 16.13 1.98 10.17
CA SER A 108 17.03 2.54 9.15
C SER A 108 18.27 1.69 8.88
N THR A 109 18.54 0.67 9.70
CA THR A 109 19.75 -0.14 9.57
C THR A 109 19.63 -1.18 8.46
N LYS A 110 20.74 -1.46 7.79
CA LYS A 110 20.84 -2.56 6.79
C LYS A 110 20.77 -3.96 7.44
N ASN A 111 20.77 -4.05 8.78
CA ASN A 111 20.95 -5.29 9.52
C ASN A 111 19.60 -5.84 10.05
N THR A 112 19.31 -7.09 9.76
CA THR A 112 18.15 -7.84 10.31
C THR A 112 18.23 -8.05 11.82
N LYS A 113 19.40 -7.93 12.44
CA LYS A 113 19.57 -8.05 13.90
C LYS A 113 18.76 -7.02 14.66
N VAL A 114 18.73 -5.76 14.19
CA VAL A 114 17.95 -4.69 14.84
C VAL A 114 16.44 -4.96 14.71
N LEU A 115 15.99 -5.46 13.56
CA LEU A 115 14.59 -5.88 13.39
C LEU A 115 14.25 -7.02 14.36
N SER A 116 15.14 -8.02 14.50
CA SER A 116 14.96 -9.11 15.44
C SER A 116 14.87 -8.60 16.89
N GLN A 117 15.75 -7.70 17.30
CA GLN A 117 15.69 -7.08 18.63
C GLN A 117 14.36 -6.35 18.86
N LYS A 118 13.94 -5.49 17.91
CA LYS A 118 12.67 -4.76 18.00
C LYS A 118 11.44 -5.68 18.04
N LEU A 119 11.48 -6.81 17.34
CA LEU A 119 10.40 -7.79 17.37
C LEU A 119 10.30 -8.52 18.70
N HIS A 120 11.40 -8.74 19.39
CA HIS A 120 11.45 -9.42 20.69
C HIS A 120 11.35 -8.47 21.90
N ASN A 121 11.69 -7.19 21.73
CA ASN A 121 11.62 -6.19 22.77
C ASN A 121 10.22 -5.55 22.84
N ASP A 122 9.65 -5.39 24.02
CA ASP A 122 8.32 -4.81 24.25
C ASP A 122 8.25 -3.28 24.08
N GLU A 123 9.38 -2.59 24.00
CA GLU A 123 9.45 -1.13 23.91
C GLU A 123 8.80 -0.55 22.65
N SER A 124 9.01 -1.18 21.49
CA SER A 124 8.53 -0.69 20.20
C SER A 124 7.30 -1.46 19.73
N ARG A 125 6.10 -0.92 19.87
CA ARG A 125 4.87 -1.56 19.39
C ARG A 125 4.64 -1.37 17.88
N ILE A 126 5.18 -0.31 17.28
CA ILE A 126 5.10 -0.02 15.85
C ILE A 126 6.50 -0.14 15.27
N ILE A 127 6.66 -0.93 14.23
CA ILE A 127 7.94 -1.16 13.56
C ILE A 127 7.76 -0.93 12.07
N VAL A 128 8.56 -0.04 11.50
CA VAL A 128 8.62 0.20 10.05
C VAL A 128 9.79 -0.57 9.47
N THR A 129 9.55 -1.39 8.47
CA THR A 129 10.56 -2.26 7.86
C THR A 129 10.30 -2.48 6.37
N THR A 130 11.25 -3.04 5.65
CA THR A 130 11.05 -3.46 4.26
C THR A 130 10.66 -4.92 4.19
N ILE A 131 9.93 -5.30 3.11
CA ILE A 131 9.53 -6.70 2.88
C ILE A 131 10.76 -7.63 2.84
N GLN A 132 11.89 -7.17 2.26
CA GLN A 132 13.12 -7.95 2.18
C GLN A 132 13.73 -8.25 3.56
N LYS A 133 13.72 -7.26 4.47
CA LYS A 133 14.22 -7.46 5.83
C LYS A 133 13.32 -8.41 6.62
N LEU A 134 12.01 -8.22 6.50
CA LEU A 134 11.04 -9.07 7.17
C LEU A 134 11.13 -10.52 6.67
N ALA A 135 11.25 -10.74 5.36
CA ALA A 135 11.43 -12.06 4.77
C ALA A 135 12.74 -12.72 5.22
N ARG A 136 13.85 -11.97 5.26
CA ARG A 136 15.14 -12.48 5.78
C ARG A 136 15.04 -12.85 7.26
N PHE A 137 14.37 -12.04 8.06
CA PHE A 137 14.12 -12.37 9.47
C PHE A 137 13.36 -13.70 9.59
N VAL A 138 12.29 -13.87 8.82
CA VAL A 138 11.51 -15.12 8.80
C VAL A 138 12.38 -16.32 8.37
N GLN A 139 13.21 -16.17 7.32
CA GLN A 139 14.10 -17.25 6.86
C GLN A 139 15.15 -17.64 7.90
N GLN A 140 15.71 -16.68 8.62
CA GLN A 140 16.72 -16.92 9.67
C GLN A 140 16.15 -17.62 10.90
N HIS A 141 14.85 -17.43 11.18
CA HIS A 141 14.17 -17.96 12.37
C HIS A 141 13.11 -19.01 12.02
N LYS A 142 13.14 -19.57 10.80
CA LYS A 142 12.12 -20.54 10.34
C LYS A 142 12.10 -21.84 11.18
N ASP A 143 13.27 -22.26 11.66
CA ASP A 143 13.46 -23.47 12.46
C ASP A 143 13.38 -23.20 13.96
N ASP A 144 13.49 -21.92 14.36
CA ASP A 144 13.29 -21.49 15.73
C ASP A 144 11.78 -21.35 15.99
N LYS A 145 11.29 -21.95 17.06
CA LYS A 145 9.94 -21.72 17.58
C LYS A 145 9.88 -20.34 18.24
N SER A 146 10.23 -19.28 17.48
CA SER A 146 10.19 -17.92 18.01
C SER A 146 8.77 -17.57 18.43
N ALA A 147 8.61 -17.19 19.70
CA ALA A 147 7.33 -16.81 20.27
C ALA A 147 6.62 -15.67 19.52
N VAL A 148 7.36 -14.90 18.71
CA VAL A 148 6.84 -13.79 17.88
C VAL A 148 5.86 -14.31 16.83
N PHE A 149 6.09 -15.48 16.24
CA PHE A 149 5.21 -16.05 15.20
C PHE A 149 3.84 -16.49 15.73
N ASP A 150 3.71 -16.70 17.02
CA ASP A 150 2.45 -17.08 17.68
C ASP A 150 1.69 -15.90 18.28
N LYS A 151 2.26 -14.68 18.20
CA LYS A 151 1.64 -13.46 18.71
C LYS A 151 0.70 -12.83 17.67
N HIS A 152 -0.26 -12.04 18.15
CA HIS A 152 -1.14 -11.27 17.28
C HIS A 152 -0.40 -10.07 16.69
N ILE A 153 -0.24 -10.05 15.37
CA ILE A 153 0.53 -9.04 14.65
C ILE A 153 -0.35 -8.42 13.55
N VAL A 154 -0.40 -7.11 13.51
CA VAL A 154 -1.00 -6.36 12.41
C VAL A 154 0.10 -6.05 11.40
N ILE A 155 -0.11 -6.38 10.13
CA ILE A 155 0.83 -6.12 9.04
C ILE A 155 0.15 -5.19 8.04
N ILE A 156 0.73 -4.01 7.82
CA ILE A 156 0.23 -3.00 6.91
C ILE A 156 1.24 -2.84 5.78
N PHE A 157 0.81 -3.06 4.54
CA PHE A 157 1.61 -2.83 3.35
C PHE A 157 1.25 -1.50 2.70
N ASP A 158 2.26 -0.66 2.47
CA ASP A 158 2.12 0.52 1.62
C ASP A 158 2.39 0.14 0.16
N GLU A 159 1.73 0.83 -0.79
CA GLU A 159 1.78 0.55 -2.22
C GLU A 159 1.68 -0.96 -2.52
N CYS A 160 0.69 -1.59 -1.91
CA CYS A 160 0.59 -3.05 -1.82
C CYS A 160 0.48 -3.76 -3.19
N HIS A 161 0.15 -3.03 -4.26
CA HIS A 161 0.16 -3.55 -5.63
C HIS A 161 1.55 -3.99 -6.10
N ARG A 162 2.63 -3.48 -5.49
CA ARG A 162 4.02 -3.82 -5.84
C ARG A 162 4.51 -5.07 -5.13
N SER A 163 4.10 -5.26 -3.87
CA SER A 163 4.63 -6.30 -2.97
C SER A 163 3.72 -7.52 -2.79
N GLN A 164 2.55 -7.53 -3.45
CA GLN A 164 1.54 -8.56 -3.20
C GLN A 164 1.87 -9.95 -3.77
N PHE A 165 2.73 -10.05 -4.78
CA PHE A 165 2.95 -11.28 -5.56
C PHE A 165 4.33 -11.92 -5.37
N GLY A 166 5.08 -11.57 -4.35
CA GLY A 166 6.42 -12.12 -4.17
C GLY A 166 6.47 -13.35 -3.26
N GLU A 167 7.48 -14.22 -3.47
CA GLU A 167 7.81 -15.31 -2.57
C GLU A 167 7.99 -14.83 -1.12
N MET A 168 8.56 -13.63 -0.94
CA MET A 168 8.76 -13.00 0.35
C MET A 168 7.45 -12.76 1.11
N HIS A 169 6.40 -12.34 0.40
CA HIS A 169 5.07 -12.18 0.98
C HIS A 169 4.46 -13.53 1.39
N GLY A 170 4.67 -14.56 0.57
CA GLY A 170 4.27 -15.94 0.88
C GLY A 170 4.95 -16.48 2.14
N LEU A 171 6.26 -16.25 2.28
CA LEU A 171 7.03 -16.64 3.45
C LEU A 171 6.52 -15.98 4.73
N ILE A 172 6.26 -14.68 4.70
CA ILE A 172 5.72 -13.94 5.85
C ILE A 172 4.40 -14.57 6.31
N LYS A 173 3.45 -14.78 5.39
CA LYS A 173 2.14 -15.37 5.70
C LYS A 173 2.23 -16.82 6.21
N LYS A 174 3.19 -17.59 5.74
CA LYS A 174 3.36 -19.00 6.17
C LYS A 174 3.83 -19.10 7.62
N HIS A 175 4.63 -18.17 8.12
CA HIS A 175 5.26 -18.26 9.44
C HIS A 175 4.47 -17.56 10.53
N PHE A 176 3.89 -16.38 10.26
CA PHE A 176 3.03 -15.73 11.24
C PHE A 176 1.67 -16.43 11.32
N LYS A 177 1.30 -16.97 12.48
CA LYS A 177 0.06 -17.72 12.66
C LYS A 177 -1.16 -16.84 12.96
N LYS A 178 -0.94 -15.75 13.71
CA LYS A 178 -1.99 -14.85 14.18
C LYS A 178 -1.77 -13.44 13.62
N TYR A 179 -2.03 -13.27 12.32
CA TYR A 179 -1.83 -11.99 11.67
C TYR A 179 -3.13 -11.39 11.13
N TYR A 180 -3.11 -10.06 11.01
CA TYR A 180 -4.12 -9.26 10.34
C TYR A 180 -3.41 -8.49 9.23
N LEU A 181 -3.87 -8.62 7.98
CA LEU A 181 -3.15 -8.18 6.81
C LEU A 181 -3.90 -7.08 6.09
N PHE A 182 -3.34 -5.88 6.03
CA PHE A 182 -3.95 -4.75 5.35
C PHE A 182 -3.04 -4.16 4.27
N GLY A 183 -3.64 -3.80 3.12
CA GLY A 183 -2.94 -3.15 2.02
C GLY A 183 -3.46 -1.75 1.77
N PHE A 184 -2.57 -0.79 1.52
CA PHE A 184 -2.90 0.53 1.01
C PHE A 184 -2.38 0.65 -0.41
N THR A 185 -3.22 1.12 -1.35
CA THR A 185 -2.82 1.31 -2.75
C THR A 185 -3.64 2.39 -3.44
N GLY A 186 -3.01 3.08 -4.39
CA GLY A 186 -3.71 3.98 -5.33
C GLY A 186 -4.21 3.25 -6.58
N THR A 187 -3.63 2.08 -6.88
CA THR A 187 -3.85 1.30 -8.11
C THR A 187 -4.06 -0.18 -7.78
N PRO A 188 -5.25 -0.58 -7.30
CA PRO A 188 -5.52 -2.00 -7.04
C PRO A 188 -5.41 -2.82 -8.33
N ILE A 189 -4.98 -4.07 -8.20
CA ILE A 189 -4.97 -5.03 -9.30
C ILE A 189 -6.29 -5.79 -9.28
N PHE A 190 -7.06 -5.64 -10.34
CA PHE A 190 -8.30 -6.34 -10.61
C PHE A 190 -8.05 -7.51 -11.58
N ALA A 191 -9.01 -8.40 -11.76
CA ALA A 191 -8.88 -9.54 -12.67
C ALA A 191 -8.54 -9.15 -14.11
N GLN A 192 -9.01 -7.96 -14.56
CA GLN A 192 -8.81 -7.45 -15.92
C GLN A 192 -7.37 -6.96 -16.18
N ASN A 193 -6.64 -6.56 -15.15
CA ASN A 193 -5.27 -6.03 -15.27
C ASN A 193 -4.24 -6.84 -14.45
N ALA A 194 -4.59 -8.05 -14.04
CA ALA A 194 -3.69 -8.94 -13.32
C ALA A 194 -2.71 -9.62 -14.29
N ASN A 195 -1.42 -9.52 -13.97
CA ASN A 195 -0.40 -10.36 -14.61
C ASN A 195 -0.35 -11.70 -13.85
N GLY A 196 -1.28 -12.63 -14.17
CA GLY A 196 -1.45 -13.89 -13.47
C GLY A 196 -2.83 -14.02 -12.82
N ILE A 197 -2.96 -14.91 -11.85
CA ILE A 197 -4.26 -15.26 -11.22
C ILE A 197 -4.55 -14.37 -9.99
N GLU A 198 -3.53 -13.74 -9.40
CA GLU A 198 -3.68 -13.02 -8.15
C GLU A 198 -4.13 -11.56 -8.35
N THR A 199 -5.14 -11.16 -7.60
CA THR A 199 -5.66 -9.79 -7.53
C THR A 199 -5.36 -9.20 -6.15
N THR A 200 -5.52 -7.87 -5.99
CA THR A 200 -5.39 -7.24 -4.66
C THR A 200 -6.38 -7.87 -3.66
N GLN A 201 -7.58 -8.18 -4.11
CA GLN A 201 -8.60 -8.84 -3.28
C GLN A 201 -8.21 -10.26 -2.88
N SER A 202 -7.66 -11.07 -3.79
CA SER A 202 -7.25 -12.45 -3.48
C SER A 202 -6.11 -12.51 -2.47
N VAL A 203 -5.27 -11.47 -2.41
CA VAL A 203 -4.10 -11.40 -1.52
C VAL A 203 -4.43 -10.80 -0.17
N PHE A 204 -5.16 -9.70 -0.11
CA PHE A 204 -5.42 -8.93 1.11
C PHE A 204 -6.82 -9.15 1.70
N GLY A 205 -7.78 -9.64 0.92
CA GLY A 205 -9.18 -9.74 1.32
C GLY A 205 -10.04 -8.65 0.68
N GLU A 206 -11.18 -8.36 1.30
CA GLU A 206 -12.15 -7.41 0.75
C GLU A 206 -11.66 -5.96 0.72
N GLN A 207 -12.24 -5.18 -0.20
CA GLN A 207 -12.06 -3.74 -0.25
C GLN A 207 -12.81 -3.07 0.90
N LEU A 208 -12.09 -2.56 1.89
CA LEU A 208 -12.69 -1.95 3.06
C LEU A 208 -13.15 -0.50 2.81
N HIS A 209 -12.39 0.26 2.02
CA HIS A 209 -12.73 1.66 1.73
C HIS A 209 -12.15 2.10 0.39
N THR A 210 -12.86 3.02 -0.27
CA THR A 210 -12.44 3.64 -1.54
C THR A 210 -12.47 5.17 -1.44
N TYR A 211 -11.36 5.79 -1.86
CA TYR A 211 -11.26 7.22 -2.15
C TYR A 211 -10.48 7.39 -3.45
N SER A 212 -11.20 7.30 -4.58
CA SER A 212 -10.63 7.34 -5.92
C SER A 212 -10.24 8.76 -6.33
N ILE A 213 -9.55 8.88 -7.48
CA ILE A 213 -9.20 10.19 -8.08
C ILE A 213 -10.45 11.05 -8.32
N ILE A 214 -11.59 10.46 -8.68
CA ILE A 214 -12.85 11.16 -8.90
C ILE A 214 -13.33 11.83 -7.62
N HIS A 215 -13.30 11.10 -6.49
CA HIS A 215 -13.63 11.66 -5.18
C HIS A 215 -12.68 12.80 -4.80
N ALA A 216 -11.38 12.63 -5.05
CA ALA A 216 -10.36 13.61 -4.72
C ALA A 216 -10.49 14.92 -5.54
N ILE A 217 -10.88 14.82 -6.81
CA ILE A 217 -11.17 15.98 -7.67
C ILE A 217 -12.43 16.69 -7.18
N ARG A 218 -13.50 15.95 -6.90
CA ARG A 218 -14.77 16.51 -6.38
C ARG A 218 -14.55 17.25 -5.06
N ASP A 219 -13.74 16.70 -4.18
CA ASP A 219 -13.41 17.30 -2.88
C ASP A 219 -12.32 18.37 -2.97
N LYS A 220 -11.86 18.72 -4.20
CA LYS A 220 -10.81 19.72 -4.49
C LYS A 220 -9.45 19.39 -3.82
N ASN A 221 -9.20 18.14 -3.53
CA ASN A 221 -7.92 17.67 -2.99
C ASN A 221 -6.87 17.40 -4.07
N VAL A 222 -7.33 17.16 -5.30
CA VAL A 222 -6.52 16.96 -6.51
C VAL A 222 -7.09 17.84 -7.60
N LEU A 223 -6.22 18.43 -8.41
CA LEU A 223 -6.63 19.24 -9.57
C LEU A 223 -7.32 18.33 -10.60
N PRO A 224 -8.37 18.83 -11.27
CA PRO A 224 -8.97 18.13 -12.39
C PRO A 224 -7.96 17.99 -13.54
N PHE A 225 -8.03 16.90 -14.26
CA PHE A 225 -7.23 16.71 -15.47
C PHE A 225 -8.14 16.70 -16.70
N ARG A 226 -7.58 17.11 -17.82
CA ARG A 226 -8.21 17.04 -19.13
C ARG A 226 -7.41 16.11 -20.02
N VAL A 227 -8.09 15.17 -20.66
CA VAL A 227 -7.48 14.30 -21.66
C VAL A 227 -7.67 14.94 -23.02
N ALA A 228 -6.58 15.25 -23.71
CA ALA A 228 -6.59 15.68 -25.11
C ALA A 228 -6.08 14.52 -25.97
N TYR A 229 -6.90 14.10 -26.93
CA TYR A 229 -6.52 13.10 -27.91
C TYR A 229 -5.92 13.81 -29.13
N ILE A 230 -4.69 13.47 -29.46
CA ILE A 230 -3.97 14.05 -30.59
C ILE A 230 -3.70 12.94 -31.60
N SER A 231 -4.27 13.06 -32.81
CA SER A 231 -3.97 12.14 -33.89
C SER A 231 -2.61 12.53 -34.51
N THR A 232 -1.62 11.65 -34.32
CA THR A 232 -0.28 11.81 -34.92
C THR A 232 -0.16 11.14 -36.28
N ILE A 233 -1.19 10.40 -36.71
CA ILE A 233 -1.27 9.68 -37.99
C ILE A 233 -2.46 10.27 -38.76
N LYS A 234 -2.23 10.69 -40.01
CA LYS A 234 -3.32 11.08 -40.91
C LYS A 234 -3.79 9.83 -41.65
N GLN A 235 -5.02 9.40 -41.41
CA GLN A 235 -5.69 8.45 -42.31
C GLN A 235 -6.18 9.23 -43.55
N LYS A 236 -5.98 8.69 -44.74
CA LYS A 236 -6.69 9.19 -45.94
C LYS A 236 -8.18 8.81 -45.78
N GLU A 237 -9.06 9.78 -45.93
CA GLU A 237 -10.50 9.67 -45.69
C GLU A 237 -11.26 8.62 -46.51
N ASP A 238 -10.62 8.00 -47.52
CA ASP A 238 -11.27 7.10 -48.49
C ASP A 238 -10.78 5.62 -48.46
N MET A 239 -10.14 5.14 -47.37
CA MET A 239 -9.74 3.73 -47.29
C MET A 239 -10.58 3.00 -46.25
N GLU A 240 -11.45 2.08 -46.66
CA GLU A 240 -12.02 1.05 -45.78
C GLU A 240 -10.91 0.25 -45.12
N ASP A 241 -10.96 0.06 -43.80
CA ASP A 241 -9.98 -0.67 -42.97
C ASP A 241 -9.62 -2.10 -43.45
N LYS A 242 -10.43 -2.67 -44.33
CA LYS A 242 -10.26 -4.01 -44.90
C LYS A 242 -9.29 -4.09 -46.10
N LYS A 243 -8.79 -2.97 -46.62
CA LYS A 243 -7.97 -2.96 -47.87
C LYS A 243 -6.50 -2.64 -47.68
N VAL A 244 -6.05 -2.36 -46.46
CA VAL A 244 -4.64 -2.06 -46.19
C VAL A 244 -3.93 -3.34 -45.76
N TYR A 245 -3.52 -4.16 -46.75
CA TYR A 245 -2.59 -5.27 -46.52
C TYR A 245 -1.20 -4.69 -46.22
N ALA A 246 -0.62 -5.16 -45.09
CA ALA A 246 0.78 -4.93 -44.71
C ALA A 246 1.23 -3.50 -44.43
N ILE A 247 0.53 -2.81 -43.51
CA ILE A 247 1.19 -1.73 -42.78
C ILE A 247 2.08 -2.35 -41.71
N ASN A 248 3.38 -2.17 -41.83
CA ASN A 248 4.31 -2.48 -40.76
C ASN A 248 4.03 -1.48 -39.60
N LYS A 249 3.30 -1.94 -38.58
CA LYS A 249 2.90 -1.10 -37.46
C LYS A 249 4.10 -0.50 -36.73
N ASP A 250 5.20 -1.24 -36.65
CA ASP A 250 6.40 -0.78 -35.94
C ASP A 250 7.10 0.34 -36.74
N GLU A 251 7.16 0.24 -38.04
CA GLU A 251 7.71 1.29 -38.91
C GLU A 251 6.88 2.57 -38.91
N LEU A 252 5.54 2.43 -38.89
CA LEU A 252 4.62 3.56 -38.77
C LEU A 252 4.73 4.23 -37.38
N LEU A 253 4.79 3.45 -36.33
CA LEU A 253 4.89 3.96 -34.94
C LEU A 253 6.23 4.63 -34.65
N LEU A 254 7.31 4.19 -35.30
CA LEU A 254 8.66 4.73 -35.14
C LEU A 254 9.05 5.73 -36.23
N SER A 255 8.11 6.13 -37.10
CA SER A 255 8.40 7.11 -38.14
C SER A 255 8.84 8.46 -37.58
N ASN A 256 9.88 9.05 -38.19
CA ASN A 256 10.44 10.34 -37.77
C ASN A 256 9.39 11.45 -37.75
N GLU A 257 8.49 11.48 -38.74
CA GLU A 257 7.41 12.47 -38.81
C GLU A 257 6.46 12.39 -37.62
N ARG A 258 6.11 11.18 -37.20
CA ARG A 258 5.27 10.95 -36.03
C ARG A 258 5.98 11.38 -34.75
N ILE A 259 7.25 11.01 -34.60
CA ILE A 259 8.08 11.38 -33.45
C ILE A 259 8.21 12.91 -33.36
N GLN A 260 8.49 13.58 -34.46
CA GLN A 260 8.57 15.06 -34.50
C GLN A 260 7.25 15.73 -34.08
N LYS A 261 6.09 15.19 -34.53
CA LYS A 261 4.78 15.69 -34.08
C LYS A 261 4.58 15.48 -32.58
N ILE A 262 4.94 14.32 -32.05
CA ILE A 262 4.85 14.07 -30.61
C ILE A 262 5.72 15.07 -29.82
N VAL A 263 6.96 15.25 -30.25
CA VAL A 263 7.90 16.21 -29.63
C VAL A 263 7.35 17.63 -29.66
N SER A 264 6.80 18.08 -30.81
CA SER A 264 6.22 19.44 -30.94
C SER A 264 4.97 19.67 -30.08
N TYR A 265 4.33 18.62 -29.58
CA TYR A 265 3.21 18.73 -28.65
C TYR A 265 3.64 18.68 -27.17
N ILE A 266 4.83 18.12 -26.90
CA ILE A 266 5.37 18.03 -25.53
C ILE A 266 6.13 19.32 -25.16
N LEU A 267 6.78 19.97 -26.12
CA LEU A 267 7.51 21.25 -25.98
C LEU A 267 6.59 22.44 -26.15
#